data_7b73e33de87cca7be85dd6c6746a3cd7
#
_entry.id   7b73e33de87cca7be85dd6c6746a3cd7
#
_cell.length_a   1.000
_cell.length_b   1.000
_cell.length_c   1.000
_cell.angle_alpha   90.00
_cell.angle_beta   90.00
_cell.angle_gamma   90.00
#
_symmetry.space_group_name_H-M   'P 1'
#
loop_
_entity.id
_entity.type
_entity.pdbx_description
1 polymer ?
#
loop_
_entity_poly.entity_id
_entity_poly.type
_entity_poly.pdbx_seq_one_letter_code
_entity_poly.pdbx_strand_id
1 'polypeptide(L)'
;PEEQKYIKGVQANLWTEYIATFPHAQYMVLPRWAALCEIQWSSPEKKNYADFLSRLPQLIKWYDAEGYNYAKHAFGVQAEFEPNPAEGTMDVTLSTIDNAPVHYTLDGTEPTTASPVYEGVLKIKENATLSAKAIRPTGESQTLTEKIDFSKSSMKPIVANQPINEQYLFKGASTLTDGLKGNSSYRSGRWIAFNGNDMDMTIDLQQPTEISSVAISVNIAKGDWVFDARNLSVEVSDDGKTFKKIASEEYPAMKETDKDGVVDHQLTFAPVTTQYVRVIASPEKTLPEWHGGKGKNAFLFVDEIKID
;
A
#
# COMPACT_ATOMS: atom_id res chain seq x y z
N PRO A 1 -14.11 37.45 -15.97
CA PRO A 1 -13.66 38.80 -15.63
C PRO A 1 -12.63 39.30 -16.65
N GLU A 2 -12.22 40.56 -16.55
CA GLU A 2 -11.36 41.24 -17.51
C GLU A 2 -10.04 40.50 -17.83
N GLU A 3 -9.49 39.77 -16.92
CA GLU A 3 -8.21 39.04 -17.06
C GLU A 3 -8.27 37.87 -18.06
N GLN A 4 -9.47 37.32 -18.34
CA GLN A 4 -9.65 36.21 -19.28
C GLN A 4 -9.17 36.56 -20.69
N LYS A 5 -9.22 37.81 -21.09
CA LYS A 5 -8.73 38.29 -22.42
C LYS A 5 -7.23 38.06 -22.63
N TYR A 6 -6.46 37.88 -21.53
CA TYR A 6 -5.02 37.66 -21.60
C TYR A 6 -4.66 36.17 -21.70
N ILE A 7 -5.60 35.25 -21.44
CA ILE A 7 -5.38 33.82 -21.59
C ILE A 7 -5.40 33.47 -23.08
N LYS A 8 -4.25 33.06 -23.60
CA LYS A 8 -4.08 32.74 -25.03
C LYS A 8 -4.24 31.25 -25.33
N GLY A 9 -4.15 30.41 -24.33
CA GLY A 9 -4.24 28.97 -24.43
C GLY A 9 -3.74 28.29 -23.17
N VAL A 10 -3.62 26.98 -23.22
CA VAL A 10 -3.07 26.13 -22.16
C VAL A 10 -1.98 25.24 -22.73
N GLN A 11 -1.05 24.84 -21.87
CA GLN A 11 0.01 23.90 -22.23
C GLN A 11 0.20 22.89 -21.10
N ALA A 12 0.72 21.73 -21.43
CA ALA A 12 1.24 20.77 -20.48
C ALA A 12 2.69 20.44 -20.85
N ASN A 13 3.55 20.38 -19.85
CA ASN A 13 4.95 20.06 -20.04
C ASN A 13 5.20 18.59 -19.67
N LEU A 14 5.99 17.90 -20.50
CA LEU A 14 6.56 16.61 -20.18
C LEU A 14 8.05 16.82 -19.88
N TRP A 15 8.42 16.78 -18.60
CA TRP A 15 9.81 16.85 -18.17
C TRP A 15 10.46 15.49 -18.36
N THR A 16 11.54 15.41 -19.11
CA THR A 16 12.11 14.16 -19.62
C THR A 16 13.36 13.68 -18.89
N GLU A 17 13.73 14.29 -17.76
CA GLU A 17 14.91 13.92 -16.98
C GLU A 17 14.97 12.44 -16.63
N TYR A 18 13.79 11.82 -16.41
CA TYR A 18 13.65 10.40 -16.07
C TYR A 18 12.92 9.59 -17.16
N ILE A 19 12.72 10.17 -18.35
CA ILE A 19 12.01 9.55 -19.47
C ILE A 19 13.01 9.26 -20.58
N ALA A 20 13.62 8.08 -20.54
CA ALA A 20 14.74 7.73 -21.41
C ALA A 20 14.29 7.28 -22.84
N THR A 21 13.02 6.91 -23.04
CA THR A 21 12.57 6.33 -24.31
C THR A 21 11.25 6.91 -24.78
N PHE A 22 11.00 6.89 -26.11
CA PHE A 22 9.73 7.33 -26.67
C PHE A 22 8.52 6.52 -26.18
N PRO A 23 8.58 5.17 -26.06
CA PRO A 23 7.48 4.42 -25.44
C PRO A 23 7.17 4.86 -24.00
N HIS A 24 8.20 5.23 -23.20
CA HIS A 24 7.97 5.79 -21.86
C HIS A 24 7.29 7.16 -21.94
N ALA A 25 7.68 8.01 -22.88
CA ALA A 25 6.99 9.30 -23.11
C ALA A 25 5.50 9.09 -23.48
N GLN A 26 5.20 8.14 -24.38
CA GLN A 26 3.82 7.78 -24.72
C GLN A 26 3.03 7.33 -23.48
N TYR A 27 3.59 6.46 -22.65
CA TYR A 27 2.98 6.02 -21.40
C TYR A 27 2.67 7.17 -20.44
N MET A 28 3.56 8.14 -20.34
CA MET A 28 3.38 9.29 -19.45
C MET A 28 2.32 10.27 -19.95
N VAL A 29 2.17 10.45 -21.25
CA VAL A 29 1.22 11.44 -21.82
C VAL A 29 -0.14 10.84 -22.17
N LEU A 30 -0.24 9.56 -22.56
CA LEU A 30 -1.49 8.96 -23.00
C LEU A 30 -2.14 8.12 -21.88
N PRO A 31 -3.46 8.23 -21.64
CA PRO A 31 -4.45 9.10 -22.29
C PRO A 31 -4.58 10.51 -21.67
N ARG A 32 -3.71 10.93 -20.76
CA ARG A 32 -3.80 12.21 -20.02
C ARG A 32 -3.91 13.40 -20.98
N TRP A 33 -3.20 13.33 -22.09
CA TRP A 33 -3.24 14.38 -23.11
C TRP A 33 -4.61 14.49 -23.79
N ALA A 34 -5.33 13.37 -23.94
CA ALA A 34 -6.70 13.40 -24.44
C ALA A 34 -7.62 14.22 -23.51
N ALA A 35 -7.47 14.08 -22.19
CA ALA A 35 -8.21 14.88 -21.22
C ALA A 35 -7.85 16.38 -21.31
N LEU A 36 -6.58 16.70 -21.54
CA LEU A 36 -6.15 18.08 -21.76
C LEU A 36 -6.80 18.66 -23.03
N CYS A 37 -6.81 17.91 -24.14
CA CYS A 37 -7.46 18.32 -25.38
C CYS A 37 -8.97 18.53 -25.18
N GLU A 38 -9.64 17.63 -24.44
CA GLU A 38 -11.07 17.79 -24.11
C GLU A 38 -11.34 19.12 -23.39
N ILE A 39 -10.51 19.47 -22.41
CA ILE A 39 -10.64 20.72 -21.66
C ILE A 39 -10.41 21.94 -22.56
N GLN A 40 -9.49 21.86 -23.53
CA GLN A 40 -9.13 22.97 -24.40
C GLN A 40 -10.17 23.23 -25.50
N TRP A 41 -10.73 22.17 -26.07
CA TRP A 41 -11.63 22.25 -27.22
C TRP A 41 -13.10 22.35 -26.83
N SER A 42 -13.45 22.02 -25.57
CA SER A 42 -14.81 22.13 -25.04
C SER A 42 -15.05 23.46 -24.37
N SER A 43 -16.15 24.13 -24.71
CA SER A 43 -16.58 25.31 -23.97
C SER A 43 -16.94 24.94 -22.50
N PRO A 44 -16.78 25.88 -21.55
CA PRO A 44 -16.95 25.56 -20.11
C PRO A 44 -18.27 24.87 -19.76
N GLU A 45 -19.36 25.27 -20.41
CA GLU A 45 -20.71 24.75 -20.18
C GLU A 45 -20.92 23.34 -20.76
N LYS A 46 -20.05 22.89 -21.65
CA LYS A 46 -20.09 21.55 -22.27
C LYS A 46 -19.16 20.53 -21.60
N LYS A 47 -18.33 20.98 -20.65
CA LYS A 47 -17.40 20.08 -19.97
C LYS A 47 -18.16 19.10 -19.09
N ASN A 48 -18.06 17.83 -19.44
CA ASN A 48 -18.69 16.73 -18.72
C ASN A 48 -17.71 15.55 -18.63
N TYR A 49 -17.23 15.28 -17.43
CA TYR A 49 -16.23 14.24 -17.21
C TYR A 49 -16.79 12.84 -17.50
N ALA A 50 -18.02 12.55 -17.12
CA ALA A 50 -18.66 11.26 -17.38
C ALA A 50 -18.85 11.01 -18.88
N ASP A 51 -19.22 12.05 -19.66
CA ASP A 51 -19.30 11.97 -21.12
C ASP A 51 -17.92 11.73 -21.75
N PHE A 52 -16.89 12.46 -21.29
CA PHE A 52 -15.51 12.20 -21.70
C PHE A 52 -15.10 10.74 -21.49
N LEU A 53 -15.35 10.21 -20.28
CA LEU A 53 -15.03 8.81 -19.93
C LEU A 53 -15.79 7.82 -20.82
N SER A 54 -17.05 8.09 -21.16
CA SER A 54 -17.85 7.21 -22.05
C SER A 54 -17.28 7.09 -23.46
N ARG A 55 -16.60 8.13 -23.95
CA ARG A 55 -15.96 8.19 -25.26
C ARG A 55 -14.53 7.65 -25.28
N LEU A 56 -13.87 7.64 -24.12
CA LEU A 56 -12.48 7.24 -23.99
C LEU A 56 -12.17 5.82 -24.48
N PRO A 57 -13.04 4.78 -24.28
CA PRO A 57 -12.80 3.44 -24.82
C PRO A 57 -12.64 3.40 -26.35
N GLN A 58 -13.29 4.30 -27.09
CA GLN A 58 -13.12 4.38 -28.55
C GLN A 58 -11.74 4.91 -28.92
N LEU A 59 -11.22 5.89 -28.18
CA LEU A 59 -9.87 6.42 -28.36
C LEU A 59 -8.82 5.34 -28.04
N ILE A 60 -9.05 4.55 -26.99
CA ILE A 60 -8.17 3.44 -26.59
C ILE A 60 -8.07 2.37 -27.68
N LYS A 61 -9.20 2.00 -28.32
CA LYS A 61 -9.15 1.09 -29.50
C LYS A 61 -8.26 1.62 -30.60
N TRP A 62 -8.28 2.92 -30.83
CA TRP A 62 -7.40 3.54 -31.81
C TRP A 62 -5.94 3.51 -31.37
N TYR A 63 -5.65 3.77 -30.08
CA TYR A 63 -4.28 3.63 -29.54
C TYR A 63 -3.76 2.21 -29.68
N ASP A 64 -4.58 1.19 -29.42
CA ASP A 64 -4.21 -0.22 -29.59
C ASP A 64 -3.95 -0.56 -31.07
N ALA A 65 -4.79 -0.08 -31.99
CA ALA A 65 -4.63 -0.31 -33.43
C ALA A 65 -3.35 0.32 -34.00
N GLU A 66 -2.96 1.50 -33.50
CA GLU A 66 -1.73 2.21 -33.88
C GLU A 66 -0.51 1.77 -33.09
N GLY A 67 -0.65 0.88 -32.11
CA GLY A 67 0.44 0.35 -31.30
C GLY A 67 1.04 1.36 -30.30
N TYR A 68 0.28 2.36 -29.86
CA TYR A 68 0.75 3.31 -28.86
C TYR A 68 0.90 2.68 -27.48
N ASN A 69 1.99 3.02 -26.79
CA ASN A 69 2.23 2.60 -25.40
C ASN A 69 1.58 3.58 -24.44
N TYR A 70 0.28 3.45 -24.20
CA TYR A 70 -0.45 4.31 -23.25
C TYR A 70 -0.54 3.68 -21.84
N ALA A 71 -0.92 4.50 -20.84
CA ALA A 71 -1.07 4.08 -19.45
C ALA A 71 -2.33 3.21 -19.25
N LYS A 72 -2.24 1.93 -19.57
CA LYS A 72 -3.34 0.94 -19.49
C LYS A 72 -3.92 0.80 -18.09
N HIS A 73 -3.11 1.02 -17.05
CA HIS A 73 -3.54 0.94 -15.65
C HIS A 73 -4.68 1.91 -15.29
N ALA A 74 -4.85 3.01 -16.04
CA ALA A 74 -5.96 3.94 -15.84
C ALA A 74 -7.33 3.25 -15.98
N PHE A 75 -7.41 2.14 -16.72
CA PHE A 75 -8.61 1.34 -16.92
C PHE A 75 -8.62 0.06 -16.07
N GLY A 76 -7.63 -0.10 -15.20
CA GLY A 76 -7.56 -1.19 -14.24
C GLY A 76 -8.63 -1.07 -13.17
N VAL A 77 -8.78 -2.18 -12.41
CA VAL A 77 -9.58 -2.18 -11.21
C VAL A 77 -8.86 -1.38 -10.13
N GLN A 78 -9.59 -0.48 -9.49
CA GLN A 78 -9.19 0.19 -8.26
C GLN A 78 -9.81 -0.56 -7.09
N ALA A 79 -9.07 -0.78 -6.02
CA ALA A 79 -9.56 -1.42 -4.82
C ALA A 79 -9.26 -0.57 -3.60
N GLU A 80 -10.28 -0.34 -2.78
CA GLU A 80 -10.17 0.27 -1.47
C GLU A 80 -10.40 -0.80 -0.41
N PHE A 81 -9.53 -0.86 0.58
CA PHE A 81 -9.54 -1.83 1.66
C PHE A 81 -9.77 -1.08 2.98
N GLU A 82 -10.88 -1.41 3.64
CA GLU A 82 -11.24 -0.81 4.92
C GLU A 82 -11.44 -1.91 5.97
N PRO A 83 -10.53 -2.03 6.95
CA PRO A 83 -10.73 -2.93 8.08
C PRO A 83 -12.00 -2.56 8.86
N ASN A 84 -12.84 -3.53 9.16
CA ASN A 84 -14.06 -3.38 9.93
C ASN A 84 -13.99 -4.23 11.21
N PRO A 85 -13.38 -3.69 12.30
CA PRO A 85 -13.21 -4.42 13.55
C PRO A 85 -14.53 -4.85 14.21
N ALA A 86 -15.62 -4.10 13.96
CA ALA A 86 -16.92 -4.41 14.54
C ALA A 86 -17.54 -5.69 13.97
N GLU A 87 -17.29 -5.99 12.69
CA GLU A 87 -17.77 -7.20 12.02
C GLU A 87 -16.66 -8.25 11.86
N GLY A 88 -15.41 -7.91 12.14
CA GLY A 88 -14.25 -8.77 11.92
C GLY A 88 -14.03 -9.05 10.43
N THR A 89 -14.24 -8.05 9.56
CA THR A 89 -14.13 -8.18 8.11
C THR A 89 -13.13 -7.18 7.54
N MET A 90 -12.48 -7.56 6.45
CA MET A 90 -11.94 -6.60 5.50
C MET A 90 -13.05 -6.25 4.51
N ASP A 91 -13.52 -5.02 4.53
CA ASP A 91 -14.51 -4.52 3.58
C ASP A 91 -13.77 -3.99 2.35
N VAL A 92 -14.06 -4.59 1.17
CA VAL A 92 -13.36 -4.23 -0.08
C VAL A 92 -14.33 -3.63 -1.08
N THR A 93 -14.02 -2.42 -1.52
CA THR A 93 -14.74 -1.73 -2.59
C THR A 93 -13.92 -1.78 -3.87
N LEU A 94 -14.51 -2.29 -4.95
CA LEU A 94 -13.90 -2.34 -6.28
C LEU A 94 -14.55 -1.32 -7.19
N SER A 95 -13.77 -0.63 -7.99
CA SER A 95 -14.27 0.34 -8.96
C SER A 95 -13.40 0.36 -10.23
N THR A 96 -13.94 0.92 -11.29
CA THR A 96 -13.20 1.27 -12.50
C THR A 96 -13.58 2.68 -12.92
N ILE A 97 -12.70 3.37 -13.60
CA ILE A 97 -12.91 4.77 -14.04
C ILE A 97 -14.14 4.94 -14.94
N ASP A 98 -14.53 3.90 -15.66
CA ASP A 98 -15.63 3.87 -16.63
C ASP A 98 -16.81 3.00 -16.19
N ASN A 99 -16.87 2.60 -14.91
CA ASN A 99 -17.89 1.72 -14.33
C ASN A 99 -18.05 0.39 -15.09
N ALA A 100 -16.96 -0.13 -15.65
CA ALA A 100 -16.97 -1.43 -16.31
C ALA A 100 -17.24 -2.57 -15.33
N PRO A 101 -17.89 -3.67 -15.76
CA PRO A 101 -18.07 -4.85 -14.93
C PRO A 101 -16.73 -5.38 -14.42
N VAL A 102 -16.66 -5.63 -13.12
CA VAL A 102 -15.48 -6.21 -12.46
C VAL A 102 -15.81 -7.64 -12.07
N HIS A 103 -15.07 -8.60 -12.60
CA HIS A 103 -15.11 -10.00 -12.19
C HIS A 103 -14.02 -10.26 -11.16
N TYR A 104 -14.28 -11.09 -10.16
CA TYR A 104 -13.32 -11.35 -9.09
C TYR A 104 -13.31 -12.82 -8.64
N THR A 105 -12.23 -13.20 -7.96
CA THR A 105 -12.07 -14.45 -7.21
C THR A 105 -11.43 -14.14 -5.86
N LEU A 106 -11.57 -15.04 -4.89
CA LEU A 106 -10.98 -14.90 -3.54
C LEU A 106 -9.90 -15.96 -3.25
N ASP A 107 -9.66 -16.84 -4.20
CA ASP A 107 -8.66 -17.92 -4.12
C ASP A 107 -7.38 -17.62 -4.93
N GLY A 108 -7.28 -16.42 -5.53
CA GLY A 108 -6.13 -15.98 -6.32
C GLY A 108 -6.15 -16.49 -7.77
N THR A 109 -7.16 -17.25 -8.18
CA THR A 109 -7.29 -17.66 -9.58
C THR A 109 -7.62 -16.45 -10.47
N GLU A 110 -7.22 -16.53 -11.73
CA GLU A 110 -7.45 -15.47 -12.72
C GLU A 110 -8.96 -15.33 -12.99
N PRO A 111 -9.57 -14.13 -12.79
CA PRO A 111 -10.97 -13.91 -13.08
C PRO A 111 -11.28 -14.03 -14.58
N THR A 112 -12.43 -14.63 -14.88
CA THR A 112 -12.99 -14.81 -16.23
C THR A 112 -14.42 -14.31 -16.29
N THR A 113 -15.05 -14.35 -17.47
CA THR A 113 -16.48 -14.03 -17.64
C THR A 113 -17.41 -14.98 -16.87
N ALA A 114 -16.92 -16.14 -16.43
CA ALA A 114 -17.66 -17.09 -15.59
C ALA A 114 -17.51 -16.80 -14.09
N SER A 115 -16.55 -15.96 -13.69
CA SER A 115 -16.33 -15.57 -12.29
C SER A 115 -17.43 -14.63 -11.79
N PRO A 116 -17.69 -14.58 -10.49
CA PRO A 116 -18.63 -13.62 -9.90
C PRO A 116 -18.38 -12.18 -10.35
N VAL A 117 -19.47 -11.44 -10.57
CA VAL A 117 -19.43 -10.01 -10.86
C VAL A 117 -19.52 -9.24 -9.54
N TYR A 118 -18.72 -8.20 -9.40
CA TYR A 118 -18.77 -7.31 -8.24
C TYR A 118 -20.03 -6.44 -8.29
N GLU A 119 -20.90 -6.57 -7.28
CA GLU A 119 -22.16 -5.83 -7.16
C GLU A 119 -22.21 -4.89 -5.94
N GLY A 120 -21.24 -4.99 -5.04
CA GLY A 120 -21.15 -4.19 -3.81
C GLY A 120 -20.04 -4.67 -2.89
N VAL A 121 -19.87 -4.01 -1.75
CA VAL A 121 -18.77 -4.24 -0.80
C VAL A 121 -18.59 -5.73 -0.49
N LEU A 122 -17.38 -6.25 -0.77
CA LEU A 122 -16.99 -7.60 -0.39
C LEU A 122 -16.57 -7.61 1.08
N LYS A 123 -17.20 -8.46 1.89
CA LYS A 123 -16.85 -8.64 3.31
C LYS A 123 -16.03 -9.91 3.49
N ILE A 124 -14.73 -9.77 3.61
CA ILE A 124 -13.78 -10.87 3.69
C ILE A 124 -13.45 -11.13 5.16
N LYS A 125 -13.70 -12.37 5.65
CA LYS A 125 -13.54 -12.77 7.06
C LYS A 125 -12.35 -13.69 7.31
N GLU A 126 -11.82 -14.28 6.25
CA GLU A 126 -10.77 -15.29 6.30
C GLU A 126 -9.63 -14.90 5.35
N ASN A 127 -8.49 -15.52 5.52
CA ASN A 127 -7.37 -15.34 4.61
C ASN A 127 -7.80 -15.59 3.17
N ALA A 128 -7.51 -14.66 2.30
CA ALA A 128 -7.91 -14.70 0.91
C ALA A 128 -6.86 -14.07 0.00
N THR A 129 -6.86 -14.50 -1.25
CA THR A 129 -6.16 -13.78 -2.32
C THR A 129 -7.21 -13.25 -3.29
N LEU A 130 -7.53 -11.98 -3.15
CA LEU A 130 -8.43 -11.30 -4.07
C LEU A 130 -7.71 -11.11 -5.41
N SER A 131 -8.31 -11.65 -6.48
CA SER A 131 -7.97 -11.28 -7.86
C SER A 131 -9.18 -10.61 -8.48
N ALA A 132 -8.99 -9.47 -9.15
CA ALA A 132 -10.07 -8.71 -9.76
C ALA A 132 -9.66 -8.15 -11.13
N LYS A 133 -10.56 -8.25 -12.09
CA LYS A 133 -10.33 -7.86 -13.47
C LYS A 133 -11.59 -7.19 -14.06
N ALA A 134 -11.42 -6.06 -14.71
CA ALA A 134 -12.49 -5.46 -15.49
C ALA A 134 -12.56 -6.12 -16.87
N ILE A 135 -13.74 -6.65 -17.23
CA ILE A 135 -13.97 -7.32 -18.51
C ILE A 135 -14.96 -6.50 -19.33
N ARG A 136 -14.51 -5.99 -20.48
CA ARG A 136 -15.27 -5.15 -21.40
C ARG A 136 -15.41 -5.82 -22.76
N PRO A 137 -16.42 -5.48 -23.55
CA PRO A 137 -16.48 -5.93 -24.95
C PRO A 137 -15.26 -5.49 -25.79
N THR A 138 -14.55 -4.47 -25.34
CA THR A 138 -13.36 -3.90 -26.01
C THR A 138 -12.05 -4.50 -25.54
N GLY A 139 -12.05 -5.33 -24.49
CA GLY A 139 -10.86 -5.96 -23.91
C GLY A 139 -10.90 -6.00 -22.38
N GLU A 140 -9.93 -6.66 -21.83
CA GLU A 140 -9.79 -6.88 -20.38
C GLU A 140 -8.71 -5.98 -19.78
N SER A 141 -8.86 -5.60 -18.51
CA SER A 141 -7.78 -4.94 -17.76
C SER A 141 -6.70 -5.93 -17.34
N GLN A 142 -5.59 -5.41 -16.85
CA GLN A 142 -4.69 -6.22 -16.04
C GLN A 142 -5.43 -6.67 -14.77
N THR A 143 -5.07 -7.84 -14.26
CA THR A 143 -5.62 -8.37 -13.01
C THR A 143 -4.97 -7.65 -11.84
N LEU A 144 -5.80 -7.07 -10.98
CA LEU A 144 -5.39 -6.66 -9.64
C LEU A 144 -5.34 -7.91 -8.78
N THR A 145 -4.25 -8.12 -8.05
CA THR A 145 -4.13 -9.22 -7.09
C THR A 145 -3.67 -8.66 -5.75
N GLU A 146 -4.38 -9.02 -4.69
CA GLU A 146 -4.10 -8.57 -3.33
C GLU A 146 -4.31 -9.70 -2.33
N LYS A 147 -3.32 -9.90 -1.44
CA LYS A 147 -3.42 -10.90 -0.38
C LYS A 147 -3.93 -10.24 0.90
N ILE A 148 -4.98 -10.81 1.47
CA ILE A 148 -5.51 -10.47 2.79
C ILE A 148 -5.13 -11.61 3.72
N ASP A 149 -4.36 -11.30 4.77
CA ASP A 149 -3.68 -12.31 5.59
C ASP A 149 -3.88 -11.98 7.08
N PHE A 150 -5.00 -12.45 7.63
CA PHE A 150 -5.34 -12.23 9.03
C PHE A 150 -4.49 -13.06 9.98
N SER A 151 -4.21 -12.48 11.13
CA SER A 151 -3.56 -13.09 12.27
C SER A 151 -4.31 -12.74 13.56
N LYS A 152 -3.85 -13.16 14.71
CA LYS A 152 -4.48 -12.83 16.01
C LYS A 152 -4.43 -11.33 16.33
N SER A 153 -3.50 -10.57 15.73
CA SER A 153 -3.41 -9.11 15.84
C SER A 153 -4.33 -8.35 14.90
N SER A 154 -4.83 -8.99 13.84
CA SER A 154 -5.60 -8.28 12.80
C SER A 154 -6.85 -7.64 13.36
N MET A 155 -7.04 -6.35 13.02
CA MET A 155 -8.15 -5.50 13.46
C MET A 155 -8.23 -5.29 14.99
N LYS A 156 -7.14 -5.59 15.71
CA LYS A 156 -7.07 -5.38 17.15
C LYS A 156 -6.68 -3.93 17.48
N PRO A 157 -7.20 -3.38 18.60
CA PRO A 157 -6.75 -2.09 19.07
C PRO A 157 -5.23 -2.06 19.26
N ILE A 158 -4.59 -1.03 18.74
CA ILE A 158 -3.15 -0.84 18.81
C ILE A 158 -2.83 0.60 19.20
N VAL A 159 -1.85 0.76 20.06
CA VAL A 159 -1.39 2.06 20.57
C VAL A 159 0.10 2.19 20.33
N ALA A 160 0.50 3.32 19.76
CA ALA A 160 1.89 3.71 19.65
C ALA A 160 2.38 4.34 20.96
N ASN A 161 3.38 3.72 21.61
CA ASN A 161 3.99 4.25 22.82
C ASN A 161 5.09 5.30 22.49
N GLN A 162 5.55 5.34 21.24
CA GLN A 162 6.47 6.33 20.70
C GLN A 162 5.83 6.98 19.46
N PRO A 163 6.19 8.24 19.12
CA PRO A 163 5.61 8.93 17.98
C PRO A 163 5.89 8.21 16.65
N ILE A 164 4.87 8.06 15.83
CA ILE A 164 5.01 7.68 14.42
C ILE A 164 5.43 8.94 13.64
N ASN A 165 6.26 8.79 12.62
CA ASN A 165 6.68 9.91 11.80
C ASN A 165 5.48 10.53 11.05
N GLU A 166 5.26 11.84 11.21
CA GLU A 166 4.07 12.53 10.68
C GLU A 166 3.96 12.47 9.16
N GLN A 167 5.08 12.47 8.44
CA GLN A 167 5.08 12.39 6.97
C GLN A 167 4.61 11.03 6.46
N TYR A 168 4.78 9.96 7.24
CA TYR A 168 4.46 8.58 6.88
C TYR A 168 3.51 7.93 7.89
N LEU A 169 2.58 8.71 8.39
CA LEU A 169 1.58 8.26 9.36
C LEU A 169 0.43 7.47 8.68
N PHE A 170 0.05 7.85 7.45
CA PHE A 170 -1.06 7.29 6.69
C PHE A 170 -2.34 7.09 7.51
N LYS A 171 -2.76 5.83 7.75
CA LYS A 171 -3.91 5.48 8.62
C LYS A 171 -3.54 5.37 10.11
N GLY A 172 -2.31 5.70 10.48
CA GLY A 172 -1.80 5.60 11.84
C GLY A 172 -1.42 4.19 12.25
N ALA A 173 -1.41 3.96 13.56
CA ALA A 173 -0.99 2.67 14.14
C ALA A 173 -1.80 1.46 13.61
N SER A 174 -3.08 1.67 13.26
CA SER A 174 -3.94 0.61 12.74
C SER A 174 -3.47 0.01 11.40
N THR A 175 -2.59 0.69 10.67
CA THR A 175 -1.92 0.12 9.50
C THR A 175 -1.13 -1.16 9.85
N LEU A 176 -0.61 -1.25 11.09
CA LEU A 176 0.18 -2.41 11.52
C LEU A 176 -0.66 -3.64 11.92
N THR A 177 -1.98 -3.53 11.87
CA THR A 177 -2.91 -4.62 12.21
C THR A 177 -4.07 -4.71 11.23
N ASP A 178 -3.89 -4.21 10.00
CA ASP A 178 -4.96 -4.19 9.01
C ASP A 178 -5.07 -5.49 8.18
N GLY A 179 -4.09 -6.39 8.28
CA GLY A 179 -4.07 -7.65 7.54
C GLY A 179 -3.60 -7.51 6.10
N LEU A 180 -3.00 -6.37 5.74
CA LEU A 180 -2.52 -6.05 4.41
C LEU A 180 -1.02 -5.84 4.39
N LYS A 181 -0.31 -6.68 3.65
CA LYS A 181 1.15 -6.55 3.53
C LYS A 181 1.53 -5.43 2.56
N GLY A 182 2.55 -4.67 2.90
CA GLY A 182 3.15 -3.66 2.05
C GLY A 182 3.90 -4.28 0.85
N ASN A 183 4.01 -3.53 -0.23
CA ASN A 183 4.81 -3.91 -1.39
C ASN A 183 6.22 -3.30 -1.30
N SER A 184 7.03 -3.46 -2.35
CA SER A 184 8.40 -2.93 -2.39
C SER A 184 8.50 -1.39 -2.30
N SER A 185 7.40 -0.67 -2.48
CA SER A 185 7.38 0.80 -2.34
C SER A 185 6.90 1.20 -0.94
N TYR A 186 7.78 1.72 -0.12
CA TYR A 186 7.42 2.26 1.19
C TYR A 186 6.45 3.46 1.11
N ARG A 187 6.23 4.03 -0.09
CA ARG A 187 5.28 5.13 -0.36
C ARG A 187 3.88 4.65 -0.75
N SER A 188 3.63 3.35 -0.69
CA SER A 188 2.34 2.77 -1.12
C SER A 188 1.15 3.08 -0.22
N GLY A 189 1.37 3.70 0.95
CA GLY A 189 0.33 3.95 1.95
C GLY A 189 0.07 2.76 2.89
N ARG A 190 0.89 1.70 2.80
CA ARG A 190 0.82 0.49 3.65
C ARG A 190 1.99 0.33 4.59
N TRP A 191 2.80 1.35 4.72
CA TRP A 191 3.98 1.37 5.57
C TRP A 191 3.90 2.58 6.48
N ILE A 192 4.18 2.41 7.75
CA ILE A 192 4.40 3.54 8.66
C ILE A 192 5.86 3.60 9.07
N ALA A 193 6.33 4.80 9.40
CA ALA A 193 7.75 5.03 9.65
C ALA A 193 8.06 5.54 11.04
N PHE A 194 9.25 5.16 11.51
CA PHE A 194 9.89 5.66 12.71
C PHE A 194 11.25 6.22 12.35
N ASN A 195 11.63 7.35 12.93
CA ASN A 195 12.89 8.02 12.63
C ASN A 195 13.55 8.54 13.91
N GLY A 196 14.65 7.89 14.31
CA GLY A 196 15.40 8.23 15.54
C GLY A 196 14.80 7.68 16.83
N ASN A 197 13.56 7.26 16.83
CA ASN A 197 12.89 6.56 17.93
C ASN A 197 12.51 5.14 17.51
N ASP A 198 12.27 4.29 18.48
CA ASP A 198 11.89 2.90 18.23
C ASP A 198 10.41 2.82 17.76
N MET A 199 10.09 1.84 16.93
CA MET A 199 8.74 1.32 16.85
C MET A 199 8.43 0.68 18.19
N ASP A 200 7.47 1.21 18.91
CA ASP A 200 7.04 0.70 20.22
C ASP A 200 5.51 0.68 20.25
N MET A 201 4.94 -0.50 20.05
CA MET A 201 3.51 -0.68 19.83
C MET A 201 2.94 -1.65 20.86
N THR A 202 1.80 -1.30 21.43
CA THR A 202 1.02 -2.19 22.30
C THR A 202 -0.28 -2.57 21.62
N ILE A 203 -0.52 -3.86 21.48
CA ILE A 203 -1.72 -4.46 20.87
C ILE A 203 -2.55 -5.09 21.97
N ASP A 204 -3.84 -4.74 22.05
CA ASP A 204 -4.82 -5.39 22.92
C ASP A 204 -5.56 -6.49 22.14
N LEU A 205 -5.29 -7.74 22.44
CA LEU A 205 -5.98 -8.89 21.82
C LEU A 205 -7.44 -9.02 22.31
N GLN A 206 -7.87 -8.11 23.21
CA GLN A 206 -9.23 -7.98 23.77
C GLN A 206 -9.66 -9.12 24.69
N GLN A 207 -8.93 -10.22 24.72
CA GLN A 207 -9.12 -11.37 25.59
C GLN A 207 -7.81 -12.13 25.74
N PRO A 208 -7.63 -12.90 26.81
CA PRO A 208 -6.51 -13.81 26.95
C PRO A 208 -6.45 -14.76 25.74
N THR A 209 -5.35 -14.69 25.00
CA THR A 209 -5.14 -15.43 23.75
C THR A 209 -3.78 -16.12 23.83
N GLU A 210 -3.72 -17.40 23.46
CA GLU A 210 -2.45 -18.10 23.34
C GLU A 210 -1.72 -17.64 22.09
N ILE A 211 -0.46 -17.26 22.23
CA ILE A 211 0.43 -16.82 21.14
C ILE A 211 1.76 -17.57 21.21
N SER A 212 2.41 -17.78 20.07
CA SER A 212 3.69 -18.50 19.97
C SER A 212 4.67 -17.83 19.00
N SER A 213 4.23 -16.84 18.23
CA SER A 213 5.12 -16.07 17.35
C SER A 213 4.65 -14.64 17.15
N VAL A 214 5.62 -13.76 16.86
CA VAL A 214 5.39 -12.38 16.39
C VAL A 214 6.30 -12.14 15.20
N ALA A 215 5.75 -11.60 14.14
CA ALA A 215 6.50 -11.21 12.94
C ALA A 215 6.19 -9.77 12.54
N ILE A 216 7.19 -9.12 11.94
CA ILE A 216 7.07 -7.82 11.28
C ILE A 216 7.70 -7.90 9.89
N SER A 217 7.21 -7.09 8.94
CA SER A 217 7.93 -6.87 7.68
C SER A 217 8.53 -5.47 7.68
N VAL A 218 9.75 -5.36 7.17
CA VAL A 218 10.52 -4.10 7.09
C VAL A 218 10.85 -3.81 5.64
N ASN A 219 10.65 -2.57 5.22
CA ASN A 219 11.09 -2.11 3.90
C ASN A 219 12.52 -1.58 3.98
N ILE A 220 13.34 -1.90 2.99
CA ILE A 220 14.72 -1.43 2.86
C ILE A 220 14.88 -0.71 1.54
N ALA A 221 15.30 0.55 1.60
CA ALA A 221 15.62 1.40 0.46
C ALA A 221 16.75 2.35 0.90
N LYS A 222 17.99 1.83 0.92
CA LYS A 222 19.13 2.53 1.51
C LYS A 222 19.34 3.92 0.91
N GLY A 223 19.21 4.07 -0.42
CA GLY A 223 19.32 5.36 -1.09
C GLY A 223 18.36 6.43 -0.58
N ASP A 224 17.22 6.02 -0.02
CA ASP A 224 16.18 6.88 0.57
C ASP A 224 16.25 6.91 2.11
N TRP A 225 17.36 6.46 2.72
CA TRP A 225 17.60 6.44 4.17
C TRP A 225 16.73 5.43 4.92
N VAL A 226 16.17 4.46 4.24
CA VAL A 226 15.31 3.40 4.80
C VAL A 226 16.15 2.15 5.05
N PHE A 227 16.28 1.78 6.31
CA PHE A 227 17.18 0.73 6.78
C PHE A 227 16.42 -0.36 7.52
N ASP A 228 17.04 -1.54 7.60
CA ASP A 228 16.52 -2.66 8.36
C ASP A 228 16.47 -2.37 9.87
N ALA A 229 15.63 -3.13 10.58
CA ALA A 229 15.58 -3.10 12.03
C ALA A 229 16.90 -3.58 12.65
N ARG A 230 17.26 -3.01 13.82
CA ARG A 230 18.45 -3.42 14.60
C ARG A 230 18.11 -4.44 15.67
N ASN A 231 16.86 -4.54 16.04
CA ASN A 231 16.34 -5.58 16.90
C ASN A 231 14.83 -5.76 16.72
N LEU A 232 14.34 -6.85 17.26
CA LEU A 232 12.92 -7.07 17.51
C LEU A 232 12.78 -7.67 18.91
N SER A 233 11.86 -7.15 19.72
CA SER A 233 11.54 -7.72 21.02
C SER A 233 10.04 -7.76 21.27
N VAL A 234 9.61 -8.75 22.03
CA VAL A 234 8.22 -9.03 22.39
C VAL A 234 8.08 -9.09 23.90
N GLU A 235 7.15 -8.30 24.41
CA GLU A 235 6.76 -8.28 25.81
C GLU A 235 5.26 -8.59 25.92
N VAL A 236 4.85 -9.24 26.98
CA VAL A 236 3.45 -9.62 27.25
C VAL A 236 2.97 -9.09 28.58
N SER A 237 1.65 -8.85 28.66
CA SER A 237 1.01 -8.38 29.89
C SER A 237 -0.45 -8.84 29.94
N ASP A 238 -0.95 -9.10 31.14
CA ASP A 238 -2.35 -9.42 31.42
C ASP A 238 -3.17 -8.18 31.83
N ASP A 239 -2.49 -7.14 32.32
CA ASP A 239 -3.11 -5.91 32.84
C ASP A 239 -2.88 -4.66 31.95
N GLY A 240 -2.09 -4.79 30.88
CA GLY A 240 -1.70 -3.69 30.00
C GLY A 240 -0.77 -2.65 30.64
N LYS A 241 -0.21 -2.93 31.83
CA LYS A 241 0.64 -2.01 32.60
C LYS A 241 1.99 -2.60 32.91
N THR A 242 2.02 -3.84 33.35
CA THR A 242 3.25 -4.56 33.73
C THR A 242 3.61 -5.53 32.62
N PHE A 243 4.68 -5.22 31.88
CA PHE A 243 5.13 -6.04 30.77
C PHE A 243 6.33 -6.89 31.13
N LYS A 244 6.33 -8.13 30.65
CA LYS A 244 7.42 -9.10 30.79
C LYS A 244 7.95 -9.44 29.39
N LYS A 245 9.24 -9.24 29.17
CA LYS A 245 9.90 -9.66 27.92
C LYS A 245 9.94 -11.19 27.86
N ILE A 246 9.51 -11.73 26.72
CA ILE A 246 9.46 -13.17 26.44
C ILE A 246 10.38 -13.60 25.30
N ALA A 247 10.68 -12.70 24.36
CA ALA A 247 11.57 -12.97 23.23
C ALA A 247 12.27 -11.68 22.78
N SER A 248 13.49 -11.82 22.28
CA SER A 248 14.19 -10.74 21.57
C SER A 248 15.30 -11.29 20.69
N GLU A 249 15.59 -10.59 19.60
CA GLU A 249 16.68 -10.86 18.69
C GLU A 249 17.32 -9.55 18.23
N GLU A 250 18.65 -9.55 18.10
CA GLU A 250 19.44 -8.43 17.58
C GLU A 250 19.84 -8.72 16.14
N TYR A 251 19.76 -7.72 15.29
CA TYR A 251 20.14 -7.83 13.90
C TYR A 251 21.42 -7.04 13.60
N PRO A 252 22.27 -7.53 12.69
CA PRO A 252 23.52 -6.86 12.37
C PRO A 252 23.27 -5.51 11.66
N ALA A 253 24.21 -4.59 11.78
CA ALA A 253 24.20 -3.38 11.00
C ALA A 253 24.28 -3.71 9.50
N MET A 254 23.48 -3.01 8.70
CA MET A 254 23.49 -3.18 7.25
C MET A 254 24.83 -2.75 6.64
N LYS A 255 25.24 -3.45 5.59
CA LYS A 255 26.39 -3.13 4.75
C LYS A 255 25.91 -2.45 3.46
N GLU A 256 26.81 -1.74 2.82
CA GLU A 256 26.55 -1.11 1.50
C GLU A 256 26.11 -2.15 0.45
N THR A 257 26.66 -3.37 0.53
CA THR A 257 26.39 -4.46 -0.41
C THR A 257 25.09 -5.21 -0.16
N ASP A 258 24.41 -5.00 0.98
CA ASP A 258 23.14 -5.65 1.27
C ASP A 258 22.07 -5.14 0.29
N LYS A 259 21.09 -6.00 0.00
CA LYS A 259 20.05 -5.70 -0.99
C LYS A 259 18.93 -4.86 -0.39
N ASP A 260 18.38 -3.97 -1.20
CA ASP A 260 17.11 -3.33 -0.92
C ASP A 260 15.95 -4.29 -1.17
N GLY A 261 14.80 -4.06 -0.53
CA GLY A 261 13.60 -4.90 -0.66
C GLY A 261 12.80 -4.98 0.62
N VAL A 262 11.95 -5.99 0.73
CA VAL A 262 11.17 -6.28 1.94
C VAL A 262 11.79 -7.47 2.66
N VAL A 263 11.99 -7.35 3.96
CA VAL A 263 12.53 -8.39 4.84
C VAL A 263 11.53 -8.69 5.95
N ASP A 264 11.33 -9.97 6.22
CA ASP A 264 10.48 -10.43 7.33
C ASP A 264 11.36 -10.82 8.51
N HIS A 265 11.04 -10.30 9.69
CA HIS A 265 11.63 -10.71 10.98
C HIS A 265 10.58 -11.42 11.81
N GLN A 266 10.91 -12.59 12.33
CA GLN A 266 9.98 -13.39 13.14
C GLN A 266 10.66 -13.93 14.40
N LEU A 267 10.02 -13.70 15.53
CA LEU A 267 10.37 -14.34 16.80
C LEU A 267 9.38 -15.46 17.10
N THR A 268 9.91 -16.65 17.39
CA THR A 268 9.13 -17.80 17.85
C THR A 268 9.52 -18.11 19.28
N PHE A 269 8.53 -18.39 20.13
CA PHE A 269 8.73 -18.65 21.55
C PHE A 269 7.76 -19.74 22.06
N ALA A 270 8.00 -20.24 23.26
CA ALA A 270 7.07 -21.18 23.89
C ALA A 270 5.67 -20.53 24.02
N PRO A 271 4.57 -21.26 23.72
CA PRO A 271 3.23 -20.71 23.81
C PRO A 271 2.97 -20.04 25.16
N VAL A 272 2.39 -18.85 25.11
CA VAL A 272 2.00 -18.07 26.28
C VAL A 272 0.60 -17.49 26.06
N THR A 273 -0.25 -17.53 27.07
CA THR A 273 -1.56 -16.90 27.06
C THR A 273 -1.44 -15.50 27.65
N THR A 274 -1.88 -14.48 26.92
CA THR A 274 -1.81 -13.07 27.30
C THR A 274 -2.91 -12.26 26.63
N GLN A 275 -3.25 -11.10 27.17
CA GLN A 275 -4.17 -10.16 26.51
C GLN A 275 -3.41 -9.04 25.79
N TYR A 276 -2.32 -8.55 26.33
CA TYR A 276 -1.57 -7.43 25.72
C TYR A 276 -0.21 -7.89 25.24
N VAL A 277 0.12 -7.50 24.00
CA VAL A 277 1.41 -7.77 23.38
C VAL A 277 2.06 -6.45 23.01
N ARG A 278 3.27 -6.21 23.53
CA ARG A 278 4.08 -5.04 23.17
C ARG A 278 5.22 -5.49 22.27
N VAL A 279 5.30 -4.87 21.11
CA VAL A 279 6.29 -5.17 20.06
C VAL A 279 7.18 -3.96 19.89
N ILE A 280 8.49 -4.14 20.02
CA ILE A 280 9.48 -3.08 19.94
C ILE A 280 10.50 -3.46 18.87
N ALA A 281 10.75 -2.56 17.91
CA ALA A 281 11.81 -2.68 16.93
C ALA A 281 12.58 -1.36 16.84
N SER A 282 13.91 -1.43 16.91
CA SER A 282 14.76 -0.22 16.84
C SER A 282 15.23 0.03 15.41
N PRO A 283 15.20 1.28 14.93
CA PRO A 283 15.84 1.67 13.67
C PRO A 283 17.37 1.66 13.79
N GLU A 284 18.05 1.74 12.66
CA GLU A 284 19.45 2.21 12.63
C GLU A 284 19.49 3.67 13.10
N LYS A 285 20.01 3.92 14.29
CA LYS A 285 19.95 5.27 14.90
C LYS A 285 20.92 6.24 14.27
N THR A 286 21.95 5.75 13.58
CA THR A 286 22.95 6.57 12.93
C THR A 286 23.37 5.94 11.62
N LEU A 287 23.05 6.59 10.51
CA LEU A 287 23.45 6.16 9.18
C LEU A 287 24.98 5.98 9.12
N PRO A 288 25.45 4.84 8.56
CA PRO A 288 26.86 4.46 8.59
C PRO A 288 27.75 5.37 7.72
N GLU A 289 29.06 5.29 7.93
CA GLU A 289 30.08 6.13 7.26
C GLU A 289 30.05 6.01 5.72
N TRP A 290 29.66 4.86 5.18
CA TRP A 290 29.57 4.66 3.72
C TRP A 290 28.35 5.34 3.09
N HIS A 291 27.36 5.75 3.89
CA HIS A 291 26.11 6.32 3.39
C HIS A 291 26.21 7.84 3.19
N GLY A 292 25.62 8.37 2.11
CA GLY A 292 25.64 9.83 1.82
C GLY A 292 25.01 10.70 2.91
N GLY A 293 24.11 10.14 3.73
CA GLY A 293 23.49 10.81 4.87
C GLY A 293 24.11 10.49 6.22
N LYS A 294 25.37 10.02 6.26
CA LYS A 294 26.08 9.61 7.49
C LYS A 294 25.85 10.54 8.67
N GLY A 295 25.72 9.96 9.86
CA GLY A 295 25.50 10.70 11.09
C GLY A 295 24.07 11.21 11.30
N LYS A 296 23.15 11.01 10.36
CA LYS A 296 21.72 11.29 10.50
C LYS A 296 20.97 10.01 10.90
N ASN A 297 19.72 10.17 11.36
CA ASN A 297 18.87 9.03 11.67
C ASN A 297 18.40 8.33 10.38
N ALA A 298 18.35 7.01 10.39
CA ALA A 298 17.63 6.24 9.38
C ALA A 298 16.13 6.18 9.68
N PHE A 299 15.35 5.85 8.66
CA PHE A 299 13.96 5.45 8.81
C PHE A 299 13.86 3.94 8.98
N LEU A 300 12.95 3.50 9.85
CA LEU A 300 12.43 2.15 9.90
C LEU A 300 11.00 2.18 9.40
N PHE A 301 10.70 1.48 8.30
CA PHE A 301 9.36 1.33 7.75
C PHE A 301 8.84 -0.07 8.04
N VAL A 302 7.68 -0.15 8.68
CA VAL A 302 7.00 -1.41 9.03
C VAL A 302 5.58 -1.38 8.46
N ASP A 303 5.09 -2.52 7.94
CA ASP A 303 3.74 -2.64 7.36
C ASP A 303 2.76 -3.33 8.29
N GLU A 304 3.12 -4.48 8.83
CA GLU A 304 2.22 -5.34 9.59
C GLU A 304 2.93 -5.97 10.80
N ILE A 305 2.22 -6.11 11.91
CA ILE A 305 2.63 -6.90 13.07
C ILE A 305 1.73 -8.13 13.13
N LYS A 306 2.25 -9.29 12.75
CA LYS A 306 1.52 -10.56 12.79
C LYS A 306 1.78 -11.27 14.11
N ILE A 307 0.72 -11.73 14.75
CA ILE A 307 0.76 -12.53 16.00
C ILE A 307 0.05 -13.86 15.74
N ASP A 308 0.73 -14.99 15.99
CA ASP A 308 0.19 -16.33 15.80
C ASP A 308 0.44 -17.24 17.03
#